data_ef7a5ca848a151017b899b71adfa81b7
#
_entry.id   ef7a5ca848a151017b899b71adfa81b7
#
_cell.length_a   1.000
_cell.length_b   1.000
_cell.length_c   1.000
_cell.angle_alpha   90.00
_cell.angle_beta   90.00
_cell.angle_gamma   90.00
#
_symmetry.space_group_name_H-M   'P 1'
#
loop_
_entity.id
_entity.type
_entity.pdbx_description
1 polymer ?
#
loop_
_entity_poly.entity_id
_entity_poly.type
_entity_poly.pdbx_seq_one_letter_code
_entity_poly.pdbx_strand_id
1 'polypeptide(L)'
;MKLHIAFICVLIGFAAFANSPTTYRDALGRNQGSSSTSGNRTTYRDAQGRLQGTAQTSSAGTTYRDAQGRLQGSSRTDTSGRTTYRDSLGRLQGTATTDSSGRVTFRDAQGRLQGTATTDSSGRVTYRDAQGRLKGTKK
;
A
#
# COMPACT_ATOMS: atom_id res chain seq x y z
N MET A 1 -15.09 -2.41 -11.66
CA MET A 1 -14.06 -3.36 -11.18
C MET A 1 -12.62 -2.78 -11.24
N LYS A 2 -12.44 -1.45 -11.05
CA LYS A 2 -11.13 -0.75 -11.04
C LYS A 2 -10.71 -0.25 -9.65
N LEU A 3 -11.48 -0.57 -8.60
CA LEU A 3 -11.28 0.00 -7.25
C LEU A 3 -10.30 -0.78 -6.36
N HIS A 4 -9.98 -2.03 -6.70
CA HIS A 4 -9.17 -2.90 -5.85
C HIS A 4 -7.65 -2.64 -5.97
N ILE A 5 -7.17 -2.20 -7.13
CA ILE A 5 -5.72 -1.95 -7.36
C ILE A 5 -5.28 -0.66 -6.68
N ALA A 6 -6.12 0.38 -6.70
CA ALA A 6 -5.83 1.64 -6.00
C ALA A 6 -5.79 1.46 -4.47
N PHE A 7 -6.59 0.55 -3.92
CA PHE A 7 -6.60 0.26 -2.48
C PHE A 7 -5.37 -0.55 -2.05
N ILE A 8 -4.90 -1.49 -2.88
CA ILE A 8 -3.67 -2.25 -2.63
C ILE A 8 -2.44 -1.35 -2.76
N CYS A 9 -2.37 -0.45 -3.74
CA CYS A 9 -1.26 0.50 -3.90
C CYS A 9 -1.15 1.49 -2.73
N VAL A 10 -2.26 1.93 -2.13
CA VAL A 10 -2.28 2.82 -0.97
C VAL A 10 -1.81 2.11 0.31
N LEU A 11 -2.03 0.79 0.42
CA LEU A 11 -1.66 0.02 1.60
C LEU A 11 -0.19 -0.43 1.63
N ILE A 12 0.55 -0.34 0.52
CA ILE A 12 1.88 -0.95 0.37
C ILE A 12 3.04 0.01 0.69
N GLY A 13 2.76 1.27 1.03
CA GLY A 13 3.77 2.33 1.19
C GLY A 13 4.73 2.22 2.38
N PHE A 14 4.70 1.14 3.18
CA PHE A 14 5.63 0.95 4.28
C PHE A 14 6.27 -0.42 4.26
N ALA A 15 7.60 -0.47 4.24
CA ALA A 15 8.36 -1.66 4.54
C ALA A 15 7.97 -2.16 5.94
N ALA A 16 7.24 -3.26 6.00
CA ALA A 16 6.99 -3.95 7.26
C ALA A 16 8.27 -4.71 7.63
N PHE A 17 9.06 -4.15 8.50
CA PHE A 17 10.08 -4.91 9.23
C PHE A 17 9.38 -5.60 10.39
N ALA A 18 8.76 -6.73 10.17
CA ALA A 18 8.51 -7.77 11.18
C ALA A 18 7.69 -8.92 10.56
N ASN A 19 7.98 -10.13 10.96
CA ASN A 19 7.23 -11.36 10.66
C ASN A 19 5.81 -11.39 11.27
N SER A 20 5.26 -10.25 11.69
CA SER A 20 3.93 -10.17 12.29
C SER A 20 2.87 -9.92 11.22
N PRO A 21 1.74 -10.64 11.26
CA PRO A 21 0.64 -10.38 10.36
C PRO A 21 0.05 -8.99 10.62
N THR A 22 -0.18 -8.25 9.56
CA THR A 22 -0.80 -6.91 9.58
C THR A 22 -2.28 -7.04 9.21
N THR A 23 -3.18 -6.45 10.00
CA THR A 23 -4.62 -6.43 9.71
C THR A 23 -5.05 -5.08 9.16
N TYR A 24 -5.88 -5.11 8.12
CA TYR A 24 -6.48 -3.93 7.49
C TYR A 24 -7.95 -3.82 7.87
N ARG A 25 -8.40 -2.61 8.23
CA ARG A 25 -9.79 -2.32 8.60
C ARG A 25 -10.31 -1.14 7.80
N ASP A 26 -11.62 -1.16 7.48
CA ASP A 26 -12.29 -0.01 6.86
C ASP A 26 -12.57 1.10 7.90
N ALA A 27 -13.24 2.16 7.45
CA ALA A 27 -13.59 3.31 8.31
C ALA A 27 -14.56 2.94 9.45
N LEU A 28 -15.28 1.83 9.33
CA LEU A 28 -16.21 1.29 10.34
C LEU A 28 -15.52 0.23 11.24
N GLY A 29 -14.20 0.03 11.10
CA GLY A 29 -13.44 -0.95 11.86
C GLY A 29 -13.59 -2.40 11.38
N ARG A 30 -14.32 -2.67 10.30
CA ARG A 30 -14.54 -4.04 9.78
C ARG A 30 -13.27 -4.56 9.11
N ASN A 31 -12.97 -5.84 9.31
CA ASN A 31 -11.82 -6.49 8.69
C ASN A 31 -11.94 -6.46 7.15
N GLN A 32 -10.91 -5.97 6.48
CA GLN A 32 -10.78 -5.94 5.02
C GLN A 32 -9.74 -6.94 4.51
N GLY A 33 -8.97 -7.54 5.42
CA GLY A 33 -7.96 -8.51 5.10
C GLY A 33 -6.71 -8.40 5.95
N SER A 34 -5.69 -9.13 5.53
CA SER A 34 -4.41 -9.17 6.22
C SER A 34 -3.24 -9.26 5.25
N SER A 35 -2.05 -8.97 5.74
CA SER A 35 -0.81 -9.32 5.06
C SER A 35 0.18 -9.96 6.03
N SER A 36 1.03 -10.83 5.49
CA SER A 36 2.18 -11.37 6.19
C SER A 36 3.43 -11.25 5.33
N THR A 37 4.55 -10.90 5.95
CA THR A 37 5.84 -10.75 5.26
C THR A 37 6.78 -11.83 5.74
N SER A 38 7.43 -12.52 4.79
CA SER A 38 8.50 -13.48 5.03
C SER A 38 9.67 -13.15 4.11
N GLY A 39 10.79 -12.78 4.69
CA GLY A 39 11.92 -12.24 3.94
C GLY A 39 11.50 -10.98 3.16
N ASN A 40 11.72 -11.03 1.85
CA ASN A 40 11.38 -9.93 0.94
C ASN A 40 10.02 -10.12 0.21
N ARG A 41 9.21 -11.11 0.62
CA ARG A 41 7.90 -11.41 0.05
C ARG A 41 6.79 -11.10 1.04
N THR A 42 5.80 -10.28 0.61
CA THR A 42 4.56 -10.02 1.35
C THR A 42 3.40 -10.71 0.64
N THR A 43 2.58 -11.44 1.41
CA THR A 43 1.36 -12.10 0.94
C THR A 43 0.15 -11.35 1.46
N TYR A 44 -0.82 -11.05 0.59
CA TYR A 44 -2.06 -10.34 0.91
C TYR A 44 -3.24 -11.29 0.83
N ARG A 45 -4.12 -11.23 1.84
CA ARG A 45 -5.34 -12.05 1.92
C ARG A 45 -6.55 -11.14 2.18
N ASP A 46 -7.72 -11.56 1.68
CA ASP A 46 -8.98 -10.88 1.99
C ASP A 46 -9.48 -11.18 3.41
N ALA A 47 -10.64 -10.63 3.77
CA ALA A 47 -11.25 -10.83 5.09
C ALA A 47 -11.62 -12.31 5.37
N GLN A 48 -11.76 -13.13 4.34
CA GLN A 48 -12.03 -14.58 4.41
C GLN A 48 -10.75 -15.42 4.37
N GLY A 49 -9.57 -14.79 4.34
CA GLY A 49 -8.28 -15.48 4.29
C GLY A 49 -7.83 -15.93 2.88
N ARG A 50 -8.60 -15.65 1.83
CA ARG A 50 -8.27 -16.05 0.45
C ARG A 50 -7.14 -15.18 -0.09
N LEU A 51 -6.24 -15.80 -0.86
CA LEU A 51 -5.14 -15.08 -1.49
C LEU A 51 -5.65 -14.00 -2.44
N GLN A 52 -5.19 -12.76 -2.24
CA GLN A 52 -5.45 -11.61 -3.12
C GLN A 52 -4.26 -11.30 -4.03
N GLY A 53 -3.06 -11.59 -3.55
CA GLY A 53 -1.85 -11.36 -4.30
C GLY A 53 -0.60 -11.34 -3.44
N THR A 54 0.52 -11.00 -4.07
CA THR A 54 1.83 -10.94 -3.43
C THR A 54 2.61 -9.70 -3.86
N ALA A 55 3.51 -9.24 -2.99
CA ALA A 55 4.53 -8.26 -3.32
C ALA A 55 5.91 -8.88 -3.10
N GLN A 56 6.83 -8.65 -4.03
CA GLN A 56 8.21 -9.07 -3.94
C GLN A 56 9.11 -7.83 -3.98
N THR A 57 9.85 -7.59 -2.91
CA THR A 57 10.77 -6.45 -2.79
C THR A 57 12.19 -6.85 -3.15
N SER A 58 12.89 -6.00 -3.89
CA SER A 58 14.30 -6.13 -4.24
C SER A 58 14.99 -4.76 -4.16
N SER A 59 16.29 -4.69 -4.44
CA SER A 59 17.01 -3.41 -4.55
C SER A 59 16.48 -2.51 -5.66
N ALA A 60 15.87 -3.08 -6.72
CA ALA A 60 15.26 -2.33 -7.83
C ALA A 60 13.87 -1.76 -7.49
N GLY A 61 13.22 -2.23 -6.42
CA GLY A 61 11.87 -1.84 -6.02
C GLY A 61 10.99 -3.03 -5.69
N THR A 62 9.68 -2.82 -5.68
CA THR A 62 8.69 -3.84 -5.34
C THR A 62 7.82 -4.16 -6.55
N THR A 63 7.63 -5.45 -6.82
CA THR A 63 6.76 -5.99 -7.88
C THR A 63 5.51 -6.59 -7.24
N TYR A 64 4.33 -6.26 -7.78
CA TYR A 64 3.02 -6.72 -7.30
C TYR A 64 2.41 -7.71 -8.28
N ARG A 65 1.87 -8.81 -7.75
CA ARG A 65 1.20 -9.85 -8.52
C ARG A 65 -0.17 -10.17 -7.92
N ASP A 66 -1.13 -10.57 -8.77
CA ASP A 66 -2.44 -11.05 -8.32
C ASP A 66 -2.36 -12.47 -7.73
N ALA A 67 -3.52 -13.01 -7.35
CA ALA A 67 -3.63 -14.36 -6.79
C ALA A 67 -3.22 -15.46 -7.79
N GLN A 68 -3.27 -15.19 -9.09
CA GLN A 68 -2.86 -16.09 -10.17
C GLN A 68 -1.37 -15.89 -10.59
N GLY A 69 -0.65 -14.99 -9.90
CA GLY A 69 0.75 -14.70 -10.18
C GLY A 69 0.98 -13.71 -11.33
N ARG A 70 -0.07 -13.14 -11.94
CA ARG A 70 0.07 -12.18 -13.04
C ARG A 70 0.54 -10.83 -12.53
N LEU A 71 1.41 -10.16 -13.30
CA LEU A 71 1.92 -8.84 -12.95
C LEU A 71 0.77 -7.82 -12.86
N GLN A 72 0.67 -7.12 -11.74
CA GLN A 72 -0.27 -6.02 -11.51
C GLN A 72 0.42 -4.66 -11.58
N GLY A 73 1.70 -4.60 -11.30
CA GLY A 73 2.47 -3.37 -11.35
C GLY A 73 3.74 -3.43 -10.51
N SER A 74 4.34 -2.26 -10.34
CA SER A 74 5.57 -2.10 -9.56
C SER A 74 5.60 -0.77 -8.81
N SER A 75 6.47 -0.68 -7.82
CA SER A 75 6.83 0.59 -7.20
C SER A 75 8.32 0.69 -7.00
N ARG A 76 8.83 1.92 -7.03
CA ARG A 76 10.23 2.25 -6.74
C ARG A 76 10.30 3.51 -5.90
N THR A 77 11.09 3.45 -4.83
CA THR A 77 11.38 4.61 -3.99
C THR A 77 12.75 5.17 -4.39
N ASP A 78 12.82 6.48 -4.61
CA ASP A 78 14.05 7.19 -4.90
C ASP A 78 14.76 7.64 -3.61
N THR A 79 15.94 8.23 -3.76
CA THR A 79 16.77 8.70 -2.64
C THR A 79 16.14 9.86 -1.85
N SER A 80 15.15 10.56 -2.43
CA SER A 80 14.39 11.62 -1.74
C SER A 80 13.22 11.08 -0.90
N GLY A 81 13.01 9.74 -0.89
CA GLY A 81 11.88 9.11 -0.20
C GLY A 81 10.56 9.15 -0.99
N ARG A 82 10.59 9.58 -2.25
CA ARG A 82 9.43 9.55 -3.14
C ARG A 82 9.28 8.18 -3.75
N THR A 83 8.12 7.56 -3.56
CA THR A 83 7.74 6.29 -4.19
C THR A 83 6.89 6.55 -5.42
N THR A 84 7.26 5.95 -6.54
CA THR A 84 6.53 6.00 -7.81
C THR A 84 5.87 4.64 -8.06
N TYR A 85 4.57 4.62 -8.37
CA TYR A 85 3.79 3.43 -8.67
C TYR A 85 3.48 3.36 -10.17
N ARG A 86 3.64 2.17 -10.75
CA ARG A 86 3.36 1.89 -12.16
C ARG A 86 2.44 0.68 -12.31
N ASP A 87 1.63 0.65 -13.36
CA ASP A 87 0.81 -0.51 -13.70
C ASP A 87 1.65 -1.63 -14.35
N SER A 88 0.98 -2.72 -14.74
CA SER A 88 1.61 -3.87 -15.41
C SER A 88 2.24 -3.55 -16.78
N LEU A 89 1.84 -2.41 -17.38
CA LEU A 89 2.38 -1.90 -18.64
C LEU A 89 3.45 -0.81 -18.44
N GLY A 90 3.86 -0.55 -17.19
CA GLY A 90 4.85 0.46 -16.85
C GLY A 90 4.33 1.91 -16.82
N ARG A 91 3.02 2.15 -17.03
CA ARG A 91 2.43 3.49 -17.01
C ARG A 91 2.33 4.02 -15.59
N LEU A 92 2.58 5.32 -15.40
CA LEU A 92 2.46 5.97 -14.10
C LEU A 92 1.02 5.86 -13.56
N GLN A 93 0.89 5.33 -12.34
CA GLN A 93 -0.37 5.28 -11.59
C GLN A 93 -0.46 6.36 -10.52
N GLY A 94 0.69 6.76 -9.98
CA GLY A 94 0.75 7.81 -8.97
C GLY A 94 2.05 7.79 -8.20
N THR A 95 2.08 8.61 -7.14
CA THR A 95 3.26 8.76 -6.28
C THR A 95 2.86 8.83 -4.80
N ALA A 96 3.78 8.46 -3.93
CA ALA A 96 3.72 8.72 -2.50
C ALA A 96 4.98 9.47 -2.07
N THR A 97 4.83 10.46 -1.18
CA THR A 97 5.95 11.18 -0.55
C THR A 97 5.77 11.19 0.95
N THR A 98 6.85 10.93 1.69
CA THR A 98 6.85 10.99 3.15
C THR A 98 7.53 12.28 3.58
N ASP A 99 6.87 13.05 4.44
CA ASP A 99 7.46 14.26 5.02
C ASP A 99 8.26 13.96 6.31
N SER A 100 8.90 14.97 6.87
CA SER A 100 9.71 14.85 8.09
C SER A 100 8.94 14.42 9.33
N SER A 101 7.60 14.57 9.33
CA SER A 101 6.72 14.10 10.42
C SER A 101 6.31 12.63 10.27
N GLY A 102 6.74 11.97 9.18
CA GLY A 102 6.32 10.60 8.84
C GLY A 102 4.94 10.51 8.18
N ARG A 103 4.33 11.64 7.83
CA ARG A 103 3.08 11.66 7.07
C ARG A 103 3.35 11.34 5.61
N VAL A 104 2.58 10.40 5.07
CA VAL A 104 2.63 10.03 3.66
C VAL A 104 1.51 10.72 2.91
N THR A 105 1.83 11.35 1.79
CA THR A 105 0.88 11.98 0.86
C THR A 105 0.85 11.18 -0.45
N PHE A 106 -0.34 10.77 -0.86
CA PHE A 106 -0.58 10.01 -2.10
C PHE A 106 -1.16 10.93 -3.18
N ARG A 107 -0.63 10.83 -4.40
CA ARG A 107 -1.10 11.56 -5.59
C ARG A 107 -1.31 10.61 -6.75
N ASP A 108 -2.28 10.92 -7.62
CA ASP A 108 -2.49 10.17 -8.87
C ASP A 108 -1.44 10.51 -9.94
N ALA A 109 -1.59 9.91 -11.11
CA ALA A 109 -0.69 10.13 -12.25
C ALA A 109 -0.69 11.58 -12.75
N GLN A 110 -1.75 12.36 -12.48
CA GLN A 110 -1.87 13.77 -12.81
C GLN A 110 -1.39 14.70 -11.67
N GLY A 111 -0.88 14.14 -10.57
CA GLY A 111 -0.42 14.89 -9.40
C GLY A 111 -1.52 15.33 -8.43
N ARG A 112 -2.79 14.99 -8.66
CA ARG A 112 -3.92 15.34 -7.78
C ARG A 112 -3.85 14.55 -6.48
N LEU A 113 -4.18 15.20 -5.36
CA LEU A 113 -4.22 14.55 -4.05
C LEU A 113 -5.25 13.41 -4.05
N GLN A 114 -4.82 12.22 -3.66
CA GLN A 114 -5.67 11.04 -3.45
C GLN A 114 -5.95 10.78 -1.97
N GLY A 115 -5.04 11.21 -1.10
CA GLY A 115 -5.19 11.04 0.34
C GLY A 115 -3.87 11.08 1.09
N THR A 116 -3.94 10.74 2.37
CA THR A 116 -2.79 10.73 3.27
C THR A 116 -2.79 9.50 4.18
N ALA A 117 -1.62 9.15 4.70
CA ALA A 117 -1.47 8.19 5.78
C ALA A 117 -0.60 8.79 6.89
N THR A 118 -0.95 8.51 8.14
CA THR A 118 -0.16 8.90 9.32
C THR A 118 0.02 7.68 10.22
N THR A 119 1.21 7.52 10.77
CA THR A 119 1.53 6.45 11.72
C THR A 119 1.61 7.04 13.12
N ASP A 120 0.89 6.45 14.07
CA ASP A 120 0.96 6.85 15.47
C ASP A 120 2.09 6.10 16.22
N SER A 121 2.31 6.46 17.48
CA SER A 121 3.36 5.87 18.33
C SER A 121 3.16 4.38 18.63
N SER A 122 1.94 3.83 18.43
CA SER A 122 1.64 2.41 18.55
C SER A 122 1.91 1.61 17.27
N GLY A 123 2.37 2.28 16.20
CA GLY A 123 2.57 1.68 14.88
C GLY A 123 1.29 1.53 14.05
N ARG A 124 0.15 2.05 14.52
CA ARG A 124 -1.10 2.07 13.75
C ARG A 124 -1.01 3.11 12.66
N VAL A 125 -1.33 2.72 11.44
CA VAL A 125 -1.43 3.62 10.29
C VAL A 125 -2.90 3.97 10.04
N THR A 126 -3.20 5.27 9.94
CA THR A 126 -4.53 5.80 9.61
C THR A 126 -4.51 6.39 8.22
N TYR A 127 -5.43 5.94 7.37
CA TYR A 127 -5.59 6.41 5.98
C TYR A 127 -6.78 7.36 5.87
N ARG A 128 -6.59 8.48 5.16
CA ARG A 128 -7.64 9.47 4.86
C ARG A 128 -7.69 9.75 3.37
N ASP A 129 -8.89 10.07 2.84
CA ASP A 129 -9.05 10.50 1.45
C ASP A 129 -8.56 11.95 1.24
N ALA A 130 -8.71 12.45 0.01
CA ALA A 130 -8.32 13.82 -0.36
C ALA A 130 -9.11 14.91 0.41
N GLN A 131 -10.29 14.58 0.93
CA GLN A 131 -11.13 15.46 1.76
C GLN A 131 -10.87 15.29 3.27
N GLY A 132 -9.90 14.44 3.65
CA GLY A 132 -9.55 14.19 5.06
C GLY A 132 -10.44 13.16 5.77
N ARG A 133 -11.41 12.54 5.09
CA ARG A 133 -12.31 11.54 5.68
C ARG A 133 -11.56 10.22 5.90
N LEU A 134 -11.87 9.55 7.01
CA LEU A 134 -11.28 8.25 7.33
C LEU A 134 -11.63 7.21 6.25
N LYS A 135 -10.62 6.53 5.72
CA LYS A 135 -10.75 5.41 4.77
C LYS A 135 -10.52 4.06 5.43
N GLY A 136 -9.69 4.04 6.46
CA GLY A 136 -9.37 2.81 7.18
C GLY A 136 -8.08 2.89 7.98
N THR A 137 -7.73 1.79 8.59
CA THR A 137 -6.53 1.66 9.43
C THR A 137 -5.79 0.35 9.13
N LYS A 138 -4.50 0.32 9.51
CA LYS A 138 -3.63 -0.84 9.47
C LYS A 138 -2.89 -0.96 10.81
N LYS A 139 -2.81 -2.17 11.37
CA LYS A 139 -2.01 -2.50 12.55
C LYS A 139 -1.40 -3.89 12.41
#